data_d4c94b270783d6963980a4ffb79b7229
#
_entry.id   d4c94b270783d6963980a4ffb79b7229
#
_cell.length_a   1.000
_cell.length_b   1.000
_cell.length_c   1.000
_cell.angle_alpha   90.00
_cell.angle_beta   90.00
_cell.angle_gamma   90.00
#
_symmetry.space_group_name_H-M   'P 1'
#
loop_
_entity.id
_entity.type
_entity.pdbx_description
1 polymer ?
#
loop_
_entity_poly.entity_id
_entity_poly.type
_entity_poly.pdbx_seq_one_letter_code
_entity_poly.pdbx_strand_id
1 'polypeptide(L)'
;METLASPLLWTAFALSVFVALAIDFMGLNNTKQQTVSFKSAAIWSLVWFSLALAFGGLLWWETSSALGSVIANEKAAEYFTGYLVEKSLAVDNVFVFLMIFSYFALPIHLQRRVLLYGILGAIILRAVMIFVGGWLLTEFHWLMYVFGAFLILMGWKMWKGADEDTSLDDNKLLIWLKSHIPLSKNYDGEKFFTWENGKRVATPLFLVLVFVELSDVIFAVDSIPAIFAITSDPFIVLTSNIYAILGLRAMYFMLAGVADKFSLLNYGLAIVLVFIGTKMLLLDVFKIPALVSLAVIVSVLAVTMWLSLRKAKKEA
;
A
#
# COMPACT_ATOMS: atom_id res chain seq x y z
N MET A 1 21.71 -3.42 17.86
CA MET A 1 21.64 -4.12 16.57
C MET A 1 22.80 -3.64 15.73
N GLU A 2 23.72 -4.55 15.39
CA GLU A 2 24.84 -4.21 14.52
C GLU A 2 24.34 -4.19 13.08
N THR A 3 24.69 -3.16 12.33
CA THR A 3 24.42 -3.06 10.90
C THR A 3 25.71 -3.07 10.12
N LEU A 4 25.73 -3.76 9.01
CA LEU A 4 26.87 -3.79 8.08
C LEU A 4 26.89 -2.60 7.11
N ALA A 5 25.90 -1.70 7.22
CA ALA A 5 25.74 -0.59 6.30
C ALA A 5 26.81 0.49 6.53
N SER A 6 27.61 0.75 5.50
CA SER A 6 28.56 1.86 5.46
C SER A 6 27.84 3.22 5.39
N PRO A 7 28.50 4.32 5.76
CA PRO A 7 27.95 5.67 5.56
C PRO A 7 27.56 5.95 4.11
N LEU A 8 28.24 5.34 3.15
CA LEU A 8 27.91 5.45 1.72
C LEU A 8 26.55 4.83 1.41
N LEU A 9 26.26 3.63 1.94
CA LEU A 9 24.98 2.97 1.73
C LEU A 9 23.83 3.75 2.36
N TRP A 10 24.02 4.31 3.57
CA TRP A 10 23.03 5.18 4.21
C TRP A 10 22.77 6.46 3.41
N THR A 11 23.82 7.11 2.91
CA THR A 11 23.67 8.34 2.12
C THR A 11 23.04 8.07 0.76
N ALA A 12 23.44 6.99 0.08
CA ALA A 12 22.84 6.57 -1.19
C ALA A 12 21.35 6.23 -1.02
N PHE A 13 20.99 5.52 0.04
CA PHE A 13 19.61 5.23 0.39
C PHE A 13 18.80 6.50 0.64
N ALA A 14 19.26 7.35 1.55
CA ALA A 14 18.54 8.59 1.90
C ALA A 14 18.38 9.51 0.68
N LEU A 15 19.43 9.66 -0.13
CA LEU A 15 19.39 10.48 -1.34
C LEU A 15 18.42 9.90 -2.38
N SER A 16 18.45 8.60 -2.62
CA SER A 16 17.57 7.95 -3.60
C SER A 16 16.09 8.04 -3.19
N VAL A 17 15.78 7.84 -1.89
CA VAL A 17 14.42 8.01 -1.35
C VAL A 17 13.97 9.46 -1.45
N PHE A 18 14.84 10.42 -1.09
CA PHE A 18 14.54 11.84 -1.22
C PHE A 18 14.25 12.24 -2.68
N VAL A 19 15.09 11.81 -3.62
CA VAL A 19 14.89 12.05 -5.06
C VAL A 19 13.59 11.41 -5.55
N ALA A 20 13.31 10.17 -5.13
CA ALA A 20 12.08 9.48 -5.45
C ALA A 20 10.85 10.25 -5.00
N LEU A 21 10.82 10.67 -3.73
CA LEU A 21 9.74 11.48 -3.18
C LEU A 21 9.63 12.83 -3.89
N ALA A 22 10.76 13.50 -4.16
CA ALA A 22 10.77 14.78 -4.89
C ALA A 22 10.14 14.65 -6.28
N ILE A 23 10.48 13.60 -7.04
CA ILE A 23 9.88 13.30 -8.34
C ILE A 23 8.37 13.07 -8.19
N ASP A 24 7.96 12.33 -7.18
CA ASP A 24 6.54 12.06 -6.91
C ASP A 24 5.78 13.34 -6.54
N PHE A 25 6.37 14.24 -5.75
CA PHE A 25 5.78 15.54 -5.40
C PHE A 25 5.72 16.49 -6.61
N MET A 26 6.77 16.56 -7.43
CA MET A 26 6.78 17.39 -8.64
C MET A 26 5.73 16.93 -9.66
N GLY A 27 5.50 15.64 -9.77
CA GLY A 27 4.47 15.06 -10.62
C GLY A 27 3.04 15.46 -10.24
N LEU A 28 2.79 15.84 -8.97
CA LEU A 28 1.48 16.38 -8.53
C LEU A 28 1.19 17.76 -9.10
N ASN A 29 2.20 18.62 -9.20
CA ASN A 29 2.01 20.01 -9.61
C ASN A 29 1.76 20.18 -11.10
N ASN A 30 2.20 19.23 -11.94
CA ASN A 30 2.17 19.36 -13.41
C ASN A 30 0.92 18.82 -14.09
N THR A 31 0.00 18.17 -13.38
CA THR A 31 -1.17 17.55 -14.02
C THR A 31 -2.48 17.98 -13.37
N LYS A 32 -2.95 19.17 -13.76
CA LYS A 32 -4.36 19.53 -13.57
C LYS A 32 -5.23 18.48 -14.28
N GLN A 33 -5.95 17.67 -13.50
CA GLN A 33 -7.07 16.81 -13.92
C GLN A 33 -6.82 15.62 -14.88
N GLN A 34 -5.58 15.20 -15.16
CA GLN A 34 -5.40 14.03 -16.03
C GLN A 34 -5.40 12.72 -15.23
N THR A 35 -6.24 11.77 -15.65
CA THR A 35 -6.16 10.37 -15.21
C THR A 35 -4.81 9.79 -15.61
N VAL A 36 -4.11 9.12 -14.66
CA VAL A 36 -2.85 8.44 -14.97
C VAL A 36 -3.14 7.29 -15.93
N SER A 37 -2.55 7.31 -17.13
CA SER A 37 -2.74 6.20 -18.06
C SER A 37 -2.08 4.92 -17.53
N PHE A 38 -2.68 3.78 -17.83
CA PHE A 38 -2.10 2.46 -17.49
C PHE A 38 -0.64 2.33 -17.95
N LYS A 39 -0.33 2.79 -19.18
CA LYS A 39 1.03 2.77 -19.72
C LYS A 39 2.01 3.59 -18.88
N SER A 40 1.62 4.79 -18.46
CA SER A 40 2.44 5.63 -17.58
C SER A 40 2.66 4.98 -16.23
N ALA A 41 1.60 4.41 -15.62
CA ALA A 41 1.70 3.71 -14.36
C ALA A 41 2.61 2.47 -14.43
N ALA A 42 2.53 1.70 -15.52
CA ALA A 42 3.40 0.55 -15.77
C ALA A 42 4.87 0.96 -15.92
N ILE A 43 5.16 2.04 -16.67
CA ILE A 43 6.52 2.58 -16.82
C ILE A 43 7.08 3.00 -15.46
N TRP A 44 6.32 3.74 -14.65
CA TRP A 44 6.75 4.15 -13.32
C TRP A 44 6.95 2.96 -12.37
N SER A 45 6.10 1.93 -12.45
CA SER A 45 6.31 0.69 -11.69
C SER A 45 7.64 0.02 -12.04
N LEU A 46 7.99 0.00 -13.35
CA LEU A 46 9.27 -0.53 -13.82
C LEU A 46 10.46 0.34 -13.36
N VAL A 47 10.31 1.66 -13.35
CA VAL A 47 11.35 2.59 -12.85
C VAL A 47 11.65 2.31 -11.37
N TRP A 48 10.60 2.19 -10.53
CA TRP A 48 10.78 1.90 -9.10
C TRP A 48 11.36 0.52 -8.84
N PHE A 49 10.96 -0.47 -9.63
CA PHE A 49 11.56 -1.81 -9.59
C PHE A 49 13.04 -1.77 -9.95
N SER A 50 13.40 -1.06 -11.03
CA SER A 50 14.79 -0.92 -11.47
C SER A 50 15.65 -0.18 -10.44
N LEU A 51 15.09 0.84 -9.76
CA LEU A 51 15.77 1.54 -8.68
C LEU A 51 16.10 0.60 -7.50
N ALA A 52 15.16 -0.25 -7.12
CA ALA A 52 15.37 -1.26 -6.08
C ALA A 52 16.46 -2.26 -6.46
N LEU A 53 16.46 -2.72 -7.72
CA LEU A 53 17.52 -3.62 -8.24
C LEU A 53 18.89 -2.92 -8.26
N ALA A 54 18.95 -1.67 -8.70
CA ALA A 54 20.20 -0.89 -8.73
C ALA A 54 20.77 -0.68 -7.32
N PHE A 55 19.90 -0.41 -6.33
CA PHE A 55 20.35 -0.31 -4.94
C PHE A 55 20.84 -1.65 -4.38
N GLY A 56 20.18 -2.76 -4.68
CA GLY A 56 20.65 -4.10 -4.31
C GLY A 56 22.01 -4.42 -4.94
N GLY A 57 22.24 -3.98 -6.18
CA GLY A 57 23.54 -4.07 -6.84
C GLY A 57 24.63 -3.22 -6.16
N LEU A 58 24.29 -2.00 -5.73
CA LEU A 58 25.17 -1.12 -4.96
C LEU A 58 25.52 -1.74 -3.59
N LEU A 59 24.52 -2.30 -2.91
CA LEU A 59 24.69 -3.01 -1.64
C LEU A 59 25.69 -4.18 -1.81
N TRP A 60 25.50 -4.97 -2.85
CA TRP A 60 26.38 -6.09 -3.16
C TRP A 60 27.81 -5.62 -3.46
N TRP A 61 27.97 -4.58 -4.29
CA TRP A 61 29.27 -4.05 -4.67
C TRP A 61 30.05 -3.52 -3.48
N GLU A 62 29.44 -2.71 -2.65
CA GLU A 62 30.04 -2.10 -1.46
C GLU A 62 30.41 -3.17 -0.43
N THR A 63 29.49 -4.10 -0.15
CA THR A 63 29.73 -5.19 0.79
C THR A 63 30.85 -6.14 0.26
N SER A 64 30.89 -6.38 -1.05
CA SER A 64 31.93 -7.22 -1.67
C SER A 64 33.31 -6.60 -1.55
N SER A 65 33.42 -5.29 -1.69
CA SER A 65 34.66 -4.57 -1.55
C SER A 65 35.19 -4.52 -0.11
N ALA A 66 34.26 -4.43 0.87
CA ALA A 66 34.59 -4.29 2.29
C ALA A 66 34.78 -5.63 3.02
N LEU A 67 33.94 -6.65 2.74
CA LEU A 67 33.81 -7.89 3.51
C LEU A 67 33.98 -9.16 2.65
N GLY A 68 34.17 -9.02 1.35
CA GLY A 68 34.34 -10.12 0.40
C GLY A 68 33.01 -10.62 -0.20
N SER A 69 33.12 -11.35 -1.32
CA SER A 69 32.02 -11.77 -2.16
C SER A 69 31.03 -12.75 -1.49
N VAL A 70 31.49 -13.56 -0.55
CA VAL A 70 30.63 -14.54 0.14
C VAL A 70 29.60 -13.82 0.98
N ILE A 71 30.01 -12.86 1.81
CA ILE A 71 29.11 -12.05 2.65
C ILE A 71 28.22 -11.16 1.78
N ALA A 72 28.77 -10.58 0.71
CA ALA A 72 28.01 -9.75 -0.22
C ALA A 72 26.88 -10.53 -0.90
N ASN A 73 27.12 -11.76 -1.32
CA ASN A 73 26.10 -12.62 -1.91
C ASN A 73 24.96 -12.93 -0.92
N GLU A 74 25.32 -13.22 0.35
CA GLU A 74 24.34 -13.46 1.41
C GLU A 74 23.49 -12.22 1.66
N LYS A 75 24.11 -11.04 1.85
CA LYS A 75 23.39 -9.79 2.13
C LYS A 75 22.54 -9.29 0.96
N ALA A 76 23.01 -9.45 -0.26
CA ALA A 76 22.20 -9.17 -1.44
C ALA A 76 21.01 -10.13 -1.55
N ALA A 77 21.18 -11.41 -1.28
CA ALA A 77 20.09 -12.38 -1.25
C ALA A 77 19.04 -12.03 -0.19
N GLU A 78 19.48 -11.65 1.03
CA GLU A 78 18.60 -11.17 2.10
C GLU A 78 17.78 -9.94 1.63
N TYR A 79 18.45 -8.93 1.04
CA TYR A 79 17.79 -7.72 0.53
C TYR A 79 16.77 -8.03 -0.56
N PHE A 80 17.14 -8.78 -1.60
CA PHE A 80 16.23 -9.10 -2.69
C PHE A 80 15.07 -9.97 -2.23
N THR A 81 15.32 -10.92 -1.33
CA THR A 81 14.26 -11.75 -0.76
C THR A 81 13.29 -10.89 0.06
N GLY A 82 13.81 -10.02 0.95
CA GLY A 82 12.99 -9.08 1.72
C GLY A 82 12.17 -8.15 0.82
N TYR A 83 12.80 -7.60 -0.23
CA TYR A 83 12.12 -6.76 -1.23
C TYR A 83 10.98 -7.49 -1.95
N LEU A 84 11.22 -8.73 -2.41
CA LEU A 84 10.19 -9.51 -3.11
C LEU A 84 9.04 -9.93 -2.20
N VAL A 85 9.33 -10.30 -0.96
CA VAL A 85 8.31 -10.63 0.05
C VAL A 85 7.46 -9.40 0.33
N GLU A 86 8.08 -8.25 0.64
CA GLU A 86 7.35 -7.00 0.91
C GLU A 86 6.56 -6.55 -0.33
N LYS A 87 7.15 -6.63 -1.53
CA LYS A 87 6.47 -6.28 -2.78
C LYS A 87 5.24 -7.14 -3.03
N SER A 88 5.31 -8.42 -2.67
CA SER A 88 4.17 -9.35 -2.77
C SER A 88 3.06 -8.99 -1.78
N LEU A 89 3.42 -8.65 -0.54
CA LEU A 89 2.48 -8.22 0.49
C LEU A 89 1.89 -6.82 0.18
N ALA A 90 2.68 -5.95 -0.46
CA ALA A 90 2.25 -4.62 -0.87
C ALA A 90 1.13 -4.63 -1.93
N VAL A 91 0.93 -5.74 -2.64
CA VAL A 91 -0.22 -5.92 -3.54
C VAL A 91 -1.53 -5.92 -2.74
N ASP A 92 -1.55 -6.56 -1.57
CA ASP A 92 -2.70 -6.59 -0.67
C ASP A 92 -3.10 -5.16 -0.26
N ASN A 93 -2.12 -4.29 0.03
CA ASN A 93 -2.34 -2.88 0.40
C ASN A 93 -3.05 -2.10 -0.72
N VAL A 94 -2.69 -2.35 -1.98
CA VAL A 94 -3.31 -1.67 -3.14
C VAL A 94 -4.81 -1.94 -3.22
N PHE A 95 -5.23 -3.19 -2.95
CA PHE A 95 -6.66 -3.54 -2.94
C PHE A 95 -7.41 -2.88 -1.80
N VAL A 96 -6.80 -2.79 -0.64
CA VAL A 96 -7.38 -2.08 0.52
C VAL A 96 -7.50 -0.59 0.23
N PHE A 97 -6.52 0.03 -0.44
CA PHE A 97 -6.62 1.43 -0.85
C PHE A 97 -7.77 1.65 -1.85
N LEU A 98 -7.92 0.76 -2.84
CA LEU A 98 -9.07 0.81 -3.76
C LEU A 98 -10.40 0.74 -3.01
N MET A 99 -10.50 -0.18 -2.05
CA MET A 99 -11.70 -0.33 -1.21
C MET A 99 -11.96 0.94 -0.39
N ILE A 100 -10.94 1.48 0.30
CA ILE A 100 -11.07 2.70 1.11
C ILE A 100 -11.54 3.86 0.22
N PHE A 101 -10.94 4.06 -0.95
CA PHE A 101 -11.30 5.16 -1.84
C PHE A 101 -12.70 5.02 -2.44
N SER A 102 -13.10 3.80 -2.79
CA SER A 102 -14.50 3.50 -3.19
C SER A 102 -15.47 3.74 -2.06
N TYR A 103 -15.15 3.26 -0.85
CA TYR A 103 -16.03 3.39 0.31
C TYR A 103 -16.30 4.84 0.69
N PHE A 104 -15.29 5.71 0.58
CA PHE A 104 -15.41 7.14 0.86
C PHE A 104 -15.79 7.96 -0.38
N ALA A 105 -16.12 7.31 -1.51
CA ALA A 105 -16.41 7.96 -2.80
C ALA A 105 -15.36 9.05 -3.15
N LEU A 106 -14.05 8.71 -2.97
CA LEU A 106 -12.95 9.66 -3.14
C LEU A 106 -12.72 9.97 -4.62
N PRO A 107 -12.89 11.24 -5.07
CA PRO A 107 -12.63 11.62 -6.45
C PRO A 107 -11.20 11.28 -6.91
N ILE A 108 -11.04 10.82 -8.15
CA ILE A 108 -9.76 10.34 -8.69
C ILE A 108 -8.63 11.38 -8.56
N HIS A 109 -8.93 12.66 -8.74
CA HIS A 109 -7.94 13.73 -8.61
C HIS A 109 -7.40 13.90 -7.17
N LEU A 110 -8.19 13.53 -6.14
CA LEU A 110 -7.78 13.58 -4.73
C LEU A 110 -7.01 12.32 -4.29
N GLN A 111 -7.20 11.19 -4.98
CA GLN A 111 -6.52 9.93 -4.67
C GLN A 111 -5.00 10.07 -4.74
N ARG A 112 -4.49 10.84 -5.73
CA ARG A 112 -3.06 11.11 -5.87
C ARG A 112 -2.47 11.76 -4.62
N ARG A 113 -3.18 12.71 -4.04
CA ARG A 113 -2.74 13.43 -2.85
C ARG A 113 -2.70 12.51 -1.64
N VAL A 114 -3.76 11.74 -1.43
CA VAL A 114 -3.81 10.77 -0.32
C VAL A 114 -2.69 9.74 -0.45
N LEU A 115 -2.49 9.17 -1.64
CA LEU A 115 -1.44 8.18 -1.87
C LEU A 115 -0.04 8.76 -1.63
N LEU A 116 0.21 10.01 -2.00
CA LEU A 116 1.51 10.62 -1.79
C LEU A 116 1.81 10.82 -0.29
N TYR A 117 0.85 11.41 0.44
CA TYR A 117 1.01 11.60 1.89
C TYR A 117 0.98 10.27 2.63
N GLY A 118 0.21 9.28 2.15
CA GLY A 118 0.19 7.91 2.64
C GLY A 118 1.55 7.23 2.51
N ILE A 119 2.23 7.34 1.34
CA ILE A 119 3.58 6.79 1.19
C ILE A 119 4.57 7.48 2.13
N LEU A 120 4.47 8.80 2.30
CA LEU A 120 5.34 9.52 3.23
C LEU A 120 5.13 9.08 4.68
N GLY A 121 3.88 8.96 5.11
CA GLY A 121 3.53 8.43 6.43
C GLY A 121 3.97 6.99 6.62
N ALA A 122 3.72 6.13 5.63
CA ALA A 122 4.17 4.74 5.63
C ALA A 122 5.69 4.60 5.80
N ILE A 123 6.50 5.42 5.11
CA ILE A 123 7.96 5.44 5.28
C ILE A 123 8.34 5.76 6.72
N ILE A 124 7.74 6.81 7.29
CA ILE A 124 8.03 7.26 8.67
C ILE A 124 7.59 6.18 9.68
N LEU A 125 6.35 5.68 9.56
CA LEU A 125 5.79 4.71 10.47
C LEU A 125 6.56 3.38 10.44
N ARG A 126 6.91 2.88 9.25
CA ARG A 126 7.71 1.67 9.09
C ARG A 126 9.12 1.84 9.62
N ALA A 127 9.78 2.99 9.38
CA ALA A 127 11.08 3.28 9.98
C ALA A 127 10.99 3.24 11.51
N VAL A 128 9.99 3.89 12.11
CA VAL A 128 9.76 3.85 13.55
C VAL A 128 9.53 2.42 14.03
N MET A 129 8.66 1.65 13.38
CA MET A 129 8.35 0.26 13.76
C MET A 129 9.57 -0.66 13.67
N ILE A 130 10.44 -0.49 12.66
CA ILE A 130 11.65 -1.28 12.48
C ILE A 130 12.68 -0.96 13.59
N PHE A 131 12.86 0.32 13.92
CA PHE A 131 13.87 0.73 14.92
C PHE A 131 13.38 0.60 16.37
N VAL A 132 12.09 0.82 16.64
CA VAL A 132 11.53 0.63 17.99
C VAL A 132 11.39 -0.86 18.34
N GLY A 133 11.38 -1.72 17.31
CA GLY A 133 11.55 -3.16 17.49
C GLY A 133 10.29 -3.95 17.83
N GLY A 134 10.52 -5.24 18.06
CA GLY A 134 9.48 -6.26 18.21
C GLY A 134 8.45 -6.05 19.32
N TRP A 135 8.71 -5.20 20.32
CA TRP A 135 7.73 -4.89 21.37
C TRP A 135 6.47 -4.24 20.80
N LEU A 136 6.62 -3.23 19.95
CA LEU A 136 5.47 -2.55 19.36
C LEU A 136 4.63 -3.49 18.49
N LEU A 137 5.29 -4.40 17.77
CA LEU A 137 4.66 -5.39 16.91
C LEU A 137 3.86 -6.43 17.68
N THR A 138 4.35 -6.85 18.85
CA THR A 138 3.64 -7.80 19.72
C THR A 138 2.44 -7.15 20.42
N GLU A 139 2.55 -5.90 20.84
CA GLU A 139 1.48 -5.19 21.54
C GLU A 139 0.26 -4.94 20.64
N PHE A 140 0.50 -4.63 19.36
CA PHE A 140 -0.57 -4.32 18.40
C PHE A 140 -1.06 -5.53 17.57
N HIS A 141 -0.60 -6.74 17.87
CA HIS A 141 -0.98 -7.96 17.12
C HIS A 141 -2.51 -8.18 17.04
N TRP A 142 -3.25 -7.87 18.11
CA TRP A 142 -4.70 -7.96 18.14
C TRP A 142 -5.43 -7.11 17.09
N LEU A 143 -4.83 -6.00 16.64
CA LEU A 143 -5.40 -5.14 15.58
C LEU A 143 -5.59 -5.90 14.28
N MET A 144 -4.77 -6.91 14.00
CA MET A 144 -4.89 -7.74 12.79
C MET A 144 -6.23 -8.47 12.73
N TYR A 145 -6.73 -8.96 13.87
CA TYR A 145 -8.04 -9.62 13.93
C TYR A 145 -9.19 -8.65 13.68
N VAL A 146 -9.12 -7.46 14.30
CA VAL A 146 -10.13 -6.42 14.11
C VAL A 146 -10.18 -5.98 12.66
N PHE A 147 -9.00 -5.76 12.06
CA PHE A 147 -8.89 -5.33 10.67
C PHE A 147 -9.27 -6.46 9.69
N GLY A 148 -8.87 -7.68 9.96
CA GLY A 148 -9.29 -8.85 9.18
C GLY A 148 -10.80 -9.01 9.13
N ALA A 149 -11.47 -8.90 10.29
CA ALA A 149 -12.94 -8.90 10.35
C ALA A 149 -13.55 -7.72 9.59
N PHE A 150 -12.96 -6.51 9.71
CA PHE A 150 -13.38 -5.34 8.94
C PHE A 150 -13.28 -5.56 7.43
N LEU A 151 -12.17 -6.14 6.93
CA LEU A 151 -11.99 -6.44 5.51
C LEU A 151 -13.04 -7.45 5.00
N ILE A 152 -13.36 -8.49 5.78
CA ILE A 152 -14.41 -9.45 5.42
C ILE A 152 -15.77 -8.75 5.30
N LEU A 153 -16.12 -7.91 6.27
CA LEU A 153 -17.37 -7.14 6.25
C LEU A 153 -17.42 -6.20 5.05
N MET A 154 -16.32 -5.53 4.71
CA MET A 154 -16.23 -4.64 3.56
C MET A 154 -16.31 -5.41 2.23
N GLY A 155 -15.61 -6.53 2.11
CA GLY A 155 -15.74 -7.43 0.96
C GLY A 155 -17.17 -7.93 0.75
N TRP A 156 -17.84 -8.33 1.83
CA TRP A 156 -19.25 -8.73 1.77
C TRP A 156 -20.18 -7.58 1.36
N LYS A 157 -19.97 -6.38 1.90
CA LYS A 157 -20.73 -5.18 1.53
C LYS A 157 -20.50 -4.83 0.05
N MET A 158 -19.24 -4.86 -0.41
CA MET A 158 -18.87 -4.60 -1.80
C MET A 158 -19.49 -5.63 -2.75
N TRP A 159 -19.54 -6.91 -2.36
CA TRP A 159 -20.22 -7.94 -3.13
C TRP A 159 -21.71 -7.65 -3.32
N LYS A 160 -22.40 -7.17 -2.27
CA LYS A 160 -23.84 -6.85 -2.31
C LYS A 160 -24.16 -5.56 -3.04
N GLY A 161 -23.28 -4.58 -3.01
CA GLY A 161 -23.47 -3.23 -3.57
C GLY A 161 -22.58 -2.96 -4.79
N ALA A 162 -22.14 -4.00 -5.51
CA ALA A 162 -21.24 -3.84 -6.64
C ALA A 162 -21.79 -3.01 -7.80
N ASP A 163 -23.12 -2.85 -7.85
CA ASP A 163 -23.84 -2.09 -8.88
C ASP A 163 -24.43 -0.76 -8.35
N GLU A 164 -24.17 -0.38 -7.09
CA GLU A 164 -24.70 0.86 -6.49
C GLU A 164 -23.60 1.94 -6.42
N ASP A 165 -23.90 3.15 -6.89
CA ASP A 165 -23.06 4.33 -6.73
C ASP A 165 -23.01 4.73 -5.24
N THR A 166 -21.84 4.70 -4.65
CA THR A 166 -21.63 5.08 -3.24
C THR A 166 -21.46 6.60 -3.14
N SER A 167 -22.37 7.28 -2.44
CA SER A 167 -22.22 8.70 -2.13
C SER A 167 -21.68 8.92 -0.71
N LEU A 168 -21.05 10.08 -0.48
CA LEU A 168 -20.57 10.47 0.86
C LEU A 168 -21.72 10.62 1.87
N ASP A 169 -22.86 11.07 1.40
CA ASP A 169 -24.00 11.35 2.26
C ASP A 169 -24.69 10.09 2.80
N ASP A 170 -24.56 8.97 2.08
CA ASP A 170 -25.15 7.67 2.46
C ASP A 170 -24.19 6.83 3.32
N ASN A 171 -22.95 7.29 3.53
CA ASN A 171 -21.95 6.54 4.26
C ASN A 171 -22.19 6.58 5.78
N LYS A 172 -22.70 5.48 6.34
CA LYS A 172 -23.04 5.37 7.77
C LYS A 172 -21.86 5.64 8.72
N LEU A 173 -20.65 5.23 8.34
CA LEU A 173 -19.44 5.49 9.13
C LEU A 173 -19.13 6.99 9.13
N LEU A 174 -19.21 7.64 7.99
CA LEU A 174 -19.01 9.09 7.89
C LEU A 174 -20.06 9.86 8.71
N ILE A 175 -21.31 9.46 8.66
CA ILE A 175 -22.40 10.05 9.45
C ILE A 175 -22.10 9.90 10.95
N TRP A 176 -21.69 8.70 11.39
CA TRP A 176 -21.33 8.45 12.78
C TRP A 176 -20.09 9.26 13.21
N LEU A 177 -19.03 9.32 12.38
CA LEU A 177 -17.85 10.11 12.66
C LEU A 177 -18.13 11.61 12.71
N LYS A 178 -18.99 12.13 11.82
CA LYS A 178 -19.43 13.54 11.85
C LYS A 178 -20.14 13.91 13.14
N SER A 179 -20.77 12.96 13.82
CA SER A 179 -21.44 13.21 15.11
C SER A 179 -20.48 13.26 16.30
N HIS A 180 -19.25 12.70 16.17
CA HIS A 180 -18.29 12.56 17.27
C HIS A 180 -17.02 13.39 17.08
N ILE A 181 -16.66 13.70 15.83
CA ILE A 181 -15.45 14.44 15.47
C ILE A 181 -15.84 15.68 14.66
N PRO A 182 -15.23 16.85 14.87
CA PRO A 182 -15.46 18.04 14.06
C PRO A 182 -14.95 17.81 12.64
N LEU A 183 -15.83 17.28 11.80
CA LEU A 183 -15.57 16.91 10.42
C LEU A 183 -16.42 17.77 9.49
N SER A 184 -15.84 18.31 8.41
CA SER A 184 -16.57 19.07 7.41
C SER A 184 -17.53 18.18 6.64
N LYS A 185 -18.61 18.78 6.10
CA LYS A 185 -19.62 18.04 5.34
C LYS A 185 -19.06 17.49 4.03
N ASN A 186 -18.22 18.29 3.36
CA ASN A 186 -17.74 17.99 2.02
C ASN A 186 -16.22 18.09 1.94
N TYR A 187 -15.64 17.60 0.86
CA TYR A 187 -14.25 17.89 0.49
C TYR A 187 -14.08 19.39 0.23
N ASP A 188 -13.01 20.00 0.74
CA ASP A 188 -12.62 21.38 0.45
C ASP A 188 -11.39 21.38 -0.47
N GLY A 189 -11.62 21.15 -1.76
CA GLY A 189 -10.55 20.93 -2.74
C GLY A 189 -9.61 19.82 -2.27
N GLU A 190 -8.30 20.12 -2.24
CA GLU A 190 -7.26 19.18 -1.80
C GLU A 190 -6.86 19.34 -0.33
N LYS A 191 -7.61 20.08 0.48
CA LYS A 191 -7.23 20.38 1.87
C LYS A 191 -7.62 19.24 2.81
N PHE A 192 -6.73 18.92 3.74
CA PHE A 192 -7.00 17.99 4.85
C PHE A 192 -7.76 18.65 6.00
N PHE A 193 -7.64 19.97 6.15
CA PHE A 193 -8.32 20.75 7.18
C PHE A 193 -8.94 22.01 6.55
N THR A 194 -10.12 22.37 7.02
CA THR A 194 -10.84 23.58 6.59
C THR A 194 -11.37 24.35 7.79
N TRP A 195 -11.96 25.52 7.54
CA TRP A 195 -12.58 26.35 8.57
C TRP A 195 -14.10 26.35 8.37
N GLU A 196 -14.83 25.86 9.35
CA GLU A 196 -16.30 25.95 9.40
C GLU A 196 -16.73 26.60 10.72
N ASN A 197 -17.61 27.59 10.64
CA ASN A 197 -18.13 28.32 11.80
C ASN A 197 -17.04 28.86 12.75
N GLY A 198 -15.92 29.36 12.20
CA GLY A 198 -14.79 29.89 12.96
C GLY A 198 -13.92 28.84 13.66
N LYS A 199 -14.14 27.54 13.42
CA LYS A 199 -13.34 26.44 13.97
C LYS A 199 -12.63 25.70 12.87
N ARG A 200 -11.39 25.24 13.15
CA ARG A 200 -10.65 24.35 12.26
C ARG A 200 -11.21 22.93 12.40
N VAL A 201 -11.69 22.37 11.30
CA VAL A 201 -12.26 21.01 11.24
C VAL A 201 -11.50 20.16 10.24
N ALA A 202 -11.48 18.86 10.44
CA ALA A 202 -10.91 17.91 9.48
C ALA A 202 -11.87 17.75 8.28
N THR A 203 -11.32 17.48 7.10
CA THR A 203 -12.12 17.14 5.93
C THR A 203 -12.24 15.62 5.79
N PRO A 204 -13.20 15.09 5.01
CA PRO A 204 -13.25 13.67 4.69
C PRO A 204 -11.93 13.16 4.04
N LEU A 205 -11.17 14.04 3.37
CA LEU A 205 -9.88 13.70 2.79
C LEU A 205 -8.83 13.31 3.87
N PHE A 206 -8.82 14.05 5.00
CA PHE A 206 -7.97 13.70 6.13
C PHE A 206 -8.35 12.35 6.72
N LEU A 207 -9.64 12.08 6.83
CA LEU A 207 -10.13 10.81 7.34
C LEU A 207 -9.69 9.65 6.45
N VAL A 208 -9.80 9.80 5.12
CA VAL A 208 -9.31 8.80 4.16
C VAL A 208 -7.80 8.55 4.33
N LEU A 209 -7.01 9.61 4.51
CA LEU A 209 -5.56 9.47 4.79
C LEU A 209 -5.32 8.67 6.07
N VAL A 210 -6.05 8.95 7.15
CA VAL A 210 -5.91 8.19 8.41
C VAL A 210 -6.23 6.70 8.22
N PHE A 211 -7.27 6.36 7.43
CA PHE A 211 -7.58 4.97 7.14
C PHE A 211 -6.50 4.28 6.30
N VAL A 212 -5.90 4.98 5.33
CA VAL A 212 -4.78 4.49 4.54
C VAL A 212 -3.57 4.21 5.43
N GLU A 213 -3.19 5.17 6.30
CA GLU A 213 -2.08 5.01 7.25
C GLU A 213 -2.32 3.88 8.25
N LEU A 214 -3.52 3.80 8.80
CA LEU A 214 -3.90 2.74 9.73
C LEU A 214 -3.80 1.36 9.06
N SER A 215 -4.26 1.23 7.81
CA SER A 215 -4.14 -0.02 7.06
C SER A 215 -2.68 -0.39 6.82
N ASP A 216 -1.80 0.58 6.48
CA ASP A 216 -0.37 0.30 6.29
C ASP A 216 0.31 -0.15 7.59
N VAL A 217 0.00 0.48 8.73
CA VAL A 217 0.49 0.03 10.05
C VAL A 217 0.10 -1.43 10.32
N ILE A 218 -1.15 -1.79 10.06
CA ILE A 218 -1.65 -3.14 10.30
C ILE A 218 -0.93 -4.16 9.41
N PHE A 219 -0.73 -3.84 8.12
CA PHE A 219 0.05 -4.70 7.23
C PHE A 219 1.53 -4.77 7.62
N ALA A 220 2.10 -3.67 8.14
CA ALA A 220 3.47 -3.65 8.61
C ALA A 220 3.68 -4.57 9.85
N VAL A 221 2.66 -4.75 10.69
CA VAL A 221 2.70 -5.72 11.82
C VAL A 221 2.91 -7.16 11.34
N ASP A 222 2.43 -7.51 10.15
CA ASP A 222 2.64 -8.84 9.54
C ASP A 222 3.94 -8.91 8.71
N SER A 223 4.21 -7.87 7.92
CA SER A 223 5.33 -7.88 6.97
C SER A 223 6.69 -7.69 7.62
N ILE A 224 6.82 -6.81 8.61
CA ILE A 224 8.11 -6.53 9.26
C ILE A 224 8.69 -7.77 9.95
N PRO A 225 7.95 -8.55 10.77
CA PRO A 225 8.46 -9.80 11.33
C PRO A 225 8.84 -10.84 10.26
N ALA A 226 8.11 -10.89 9.13
CA ALA A 226 8.43 -11.80 8.04
C ALA A 226 9.79 -11.48 7.41
N ILE A 227 10.17 -10.20 7.33
CA ILE A 227 11.47 -9.79 6.82
C ILE A 227 12.56 -10.00 7.88
N PHE A 228 12.27 -9.76 9.17
CA PHE A 228 13.21 -10.08 10.25
C PHE A 228 13.52 -11.58 10.37
N ALA A 229 12.63 -12.45 9.89
CA ALA A 229 12.91 -13.89 9.77
C ALA A 229 13.91 -14.22 8.63
N ILE A 230 14.14 -13.31 7.68
CA ILE A 230 15.10 -13.44 6.58
C ILE A 230 16.45 -12.86 6.99
N THR A 231 16.46 -11.70 7.63
CA THR A 231 17.68 -10.97 8.03
C THR A 231 17.49 -10.26 9.36
N SER A 232 18.53 -10.28 10.19
CA SER A 232 18.58 -9.51 11.45
C SER A 232 19.15 -8.10 11.27
N ASP A 233 19.64 -7.73 10.06
CA ASP A 233 20.21 -6.42 9.80
C ASP A 233 19.09 -5.38 9.57
N PRO A 234 18.90 -4.41 10.49
CA PRO A 234 17.82 -3.43 10.40
C PRO A 234 17.95 -2.53 9.16
N PHE A 235 19.14 -2.33 8.61
CA PHE A 235 19.33 -1.58 7.37
C PHE A 235 18.73 -2.33 6.17
N ILE A 236 18.96 -3.65 6.07
CA ILE A 236 18.40 -4.47 5.00
C ILE A 236 16.87 -4.52 5.14
N VAL A 237 16.36 -4.71 6.36
CA VAL A 237 14.91 -4.67 6.64
C VAL A 237 14.30 -3.33 6.20
N LEU A 238 14.91 -2.22 6.59
CA LEU A 238 14.42 -0.88 6.27
C LEU A 238 14.45 -0.61 4.77
N THR A 239 15.59 -0.86 4.13
CA THR A 239 15.79 -0.51 2.71
C THR A 239 14.92 -1.37 1.79
N SER A 240 14.86 -2.69 2.00
CA SER A 240 14.00 -3.59 1.23
C SER A 240 12.52 -3.20 1.35
N ASN A 241 12.08 -2.84 2.55
CA ASN A 241 10.73 -2.39 2.85
C ASN A 241 10.39 -1.07 2.13
N ILE A 242 11.22 -0.05 2.29
CA ILE A 242 10.96 1.28 1.72
C ILE A 242 10.97 1.24 0.19
N TYR A 243 11.93 0.53 -0.44
CA TYR A 243 11.92 0.40 -1.90
C TYR A 243 10.68 -0.35 -2.42
N ALA A 244 10.15 -1.30 -1.66
CA ALA A 244 8.93 -2.01 -2.06
C ALA A 244 7.70 -1.10 -2.07
N ILE A 245 7.58 -0.18 -1.10
CA ILE A 245 6.43 0.74 -1.00
C ILE A 245 6.52 1.96 -1.92
N LEU A 246 7.72 2.40 -2.33
CA LEU A 246 7.87 3.53 -3.28
C LEU A 246 7.08 3.34 -4.57
N GLY A 247 6.91 2.13 -5.06
CA GLY A 247 6.12 1.82 -6.25
C GLY A 247 4.61 1.66 -6.03
N LEU A 248 4.10 1.75 -4.79
CA LEU A 248 2.68 1.50 -4.48
C LEU A 248 1.73 2.42 -5.25
N ARG A 249 2.07 3.71 -5.39
CA ARG A 249 1.25 4.66 -6.13
C ARG A 249 1.10 4.28 -7.60
N ALA A 250 2.19 3.88 -8.25
CA ALA A 250 2.16 3.44 -9.63
C ALA A 250 1.33 2.16 -9.78
N MET A 251 1.51 1.19 -8.87
CA MET A 251 0.71 -0.03 -8.84
C MET A 251 -0.78 0.26 -8.62
N TYR A 252 -1.11 1.20 -7.73
CA TYR A 252 -2.48 1.63 -7.50
C TYR A 252 -3.13 2.15 -8.80
N PHE A 253 -2.50 3.11 -9.51
CA PHE A 253 -3.06 3.66 -10.73
C PHE A 253 -3.08 2.65 -11.89
N MET A 254 -2.16 1.71 -11.91
CA MET A 254 -2.19 0.61 -12.87
C MET A 254 -3.43 -0.27 -12.65
N LEU A 255 -3.73 -0.62 -11.40
CA LEU A 255 -4.89 -1.43 -11.06
C LEU A 255 -6.21 -0.64 -11.21
N ALA A 256 -6.26 0.59 -10.72
CA ALA A 256 -7.43 1.46 -10.87
C ALA A 256 -7.79 1.72 -12.34
N GLY A 257 -6.79 1.95 -13.20
CA GLY A 257 -7.02 2.15 -14.65
C GLY A 257 -7.49 0.90 -15.39
N VAL A 258 -7.37 -0.28 -14.78
CA VAL A 258 -7.96 -1.53 -15.25
C VAL A 258 -9.36 -1.70 -14.68
N ALA A 259 -9.60 -1.30 -13.44
CA ALA A 259 -10.85 -1.47 -12.73
C ALA A 259 -12.05 -0.90 -13.50
N ASP A 260 -11.92 0.32 -14.05
CA ASP A 260 -12.98 1.01 -14.78
C ASP A 260 -13.40 0.30 -16.09
N LYS A 261 -12.58 -0.63 -16.60
CA LYS A 261 -12.82 -1.33 -17.87
C LYS A 261 -13.54 -2.67 -17.72
N PHE A 262 -13.65 -3.19 -16.51
CA PHE A 262 -14.14 -4.53 -16.24
C PHE A 262 -15.32 -4.52 -15.27
N SER A 263 -16.53 -4.69 -15.79
CA SER A 263 -17.79 -4.62 -15.03
C SER A 263 -17.88 -5.60 -13.84
N LEU A 264 -17.17 -6.72 -13.88
CA LEU A 264 -17.16 -7.71 -12.81
C LEU A 264 -15.99 -7.54 -11.84
N LEU A 265 -15.12 -6.55 -12.04
CA LEU A 265 -13.92 -6.42 -11.21
C LEU A 265 -14.26 -6.13 -9.74
N ASN A 266 -15.34 -5.40 -9.45
CA ASN A 266 -15.82 -5.16 -8.09
C ASN A 266 -16.10 -6.46 -7.33
N TYR A 267 -16.63 -7.50 -8.02
CA TYR A 267 -16.82 -8.82 -7.43
C TYR A 267 -15.49 -9.54 -7.15
N GLY A 268 -14.52 -9.41 -8.07
CA GLY A 268 -13.16 -9.92 -7.86
C GLY A 268 -12.47 -9.26 -6.67
N LEU A 269 -12.58 -7.93 -6.56
CA LEU A 269 -12.04 -7.18 -5.42
C LEU A 269 -12.71 -7.60 -4.10
N ALA A 270 -14.02 -7.82 -4.10
CA ALA A 270 -14.73 -8.32 -2.93
C ALA A 270 -14.20 -9.68 -2.46
N ILE A 271 -13.96 -10.63 -3.40
CA ILE A 271 -13.35 -11.93 -3.09
C ILE A 271 -11.94 -11.75 -2.51
N VAL A 272 -11.12 -10.89 -3.12
CA VAL A 272 -9.77 -10.59 -2.65
C VAL A 272 -9.79 -10.04 -1.22
N LEU A 273 -10.68 -9.08 -0.92
CA LEU A 273 -10.82 -8.52 0.43
C LEU A 273 -11.22 -9.58 1.47
N VAL A 274 -12.19 -10.45 1.13
CA VAL A 274 -12.58 -11.57 2.02
C VAL A 274 -11.40 -12.52 2.21
N PHE A 275 -10.64 -12.83 1.17
CA PHE A 275 -9.44 -13.67 1.26
C PHE A 275 -8.38 -13.05 2.16
N ILE A 276 -8.04 -11.76 1.97
CA ILE A 276 -7.05 -11.05 2.80
C ILE A 276 -7.52 -11.00 4.25
N GLY A 277 -8.78 -10.65 4.50
CA GLY A 277 -9.33 -10.63 5.85
C GLY A 277 -9.31 -12.02 6.52
N THR A 278 -9.64 -13.07 5.79
CA THR A 278 -9.57 -14.46 6.29
C THR A 278 -8.12 -14.86 6.60
N LYS A 279 -7.18 -14.54 5.71
CA LYS A 279 -5.75 -14.75 5.92
C LYS A 279 -5.29 -14.10 7.23
N MET A 280 -5.72 -12.86 7.51
CA MET A 280 -5.36 -12.15 8.73
C MET A 280 -5.96 -12.81 9.99
N LEU A 281 -7.20 -13.29 9.93
CA LEU A 281 -7.82 -14.01 11.05
C LEU A 281 -7.17 -15.38 11.32
N LEU A 282 -6.55 -15.99 10.32
CA LEU A 282 -5.90 -17.30 10.42
C LEU A 282 -4.41 -17.24 10.81
N LEU A 283 -3.83 -16.05 10.99
CA LEU A 283 -2.39 -15.82 11.13
C LEU A 283 -1.72 -16.68 12.22
N ASP A 284 -2.39 -16.87 13.36
CA ASP A 284 -1.86 -17.66 14.47
C ASP A 284 -2.15 -19.16 14.34
N VAL A 285 -3.06 -19.56 13.44
CA VAL A 285 -3.41 -20.97 13.21
C VAL A 285 -2.68 -21.51 11.97
N PHE A 286 -2.68 -20.72 10.89
CA PHE A 286 -2.09 -21.13 9.62
C PHE A 286 -1.58 -19.93 8.83
N LYS A 287 -0.25 -19.82 8.72
CA LYS A 287 0.39 -18.75 7.94
C LYS A 287 0.40 -19.10 6.46
N ILE A 288 -0.34 -18.32 5.66
CA ILE A 288 -0.32 -18.43 4.20
C ILE A 288 0.92 -17.67 3.68
N PRO A 289 1.86 -18.37 2.97
CA PRO A 289 3.03 -17.71 2.41
C PRO A 289 2.66 -16.58 1.43
N ALA A 290 3.46 -15.50 1.40
CA ALA A 290 3.21 -14.33 0.56
C ALA A 290 3.04 -14.67 -0.93
N LEU A 291 3.86 -15.58 -1.46
CA LEU A 291 3.75 -16.03 -2.87
C LEU A 291 2.45 -16.78 -3.15
N VAL A 292 1.95 -17.58 -2.20
CA VAL A 292 0.65 -18.26 -2.34
C VAL A 292 -0.47 -17.23 -2.32
N SER A 293 -0.42 -16.26 -1.42
CA SER A 293 -1.38 -15.16 -1.36
C SER A 293 -1.42 -14.40 -2.69
N LEU A 294 -0.25 -14.01 -3.21
CA LEU A 294 -0.12 -13.34 -4.50
C LEU A 294 -0.71 -14.17 -5.65
N ALA A 295 -0.41 -15.48 -5.69
CA ALA A 295 -0.95 -16.40 -6.71
C ALA A 295 -2.48 -16.48 -6.67
N VAL A 296 -3.09 -16.56 -5.47
CA VAL A 296 -4.54 -16.54 -5.29
C VAL A 296 -5.14 -15.24 -5.81
N ILE A 297 -4.59 -14.09 -5.42
CA ILE A 297 -5.08 -12.77 -5.82
C ILE A 297 -5.01 -12.60 -7.34
N VAL A 298 -3.85 -12.91 -7.94
CA VAL A 298 -3.68 -12.82 -9.41
C VAL A 298 -4.66 -13.75 -10.13
N SER A 299 -4.87 -14.97 -9.61
CA SER A 299 -5.82 -15.93 -10.19
C SER A 299 -7.26 -15.42 -10.14
N VAL A 300 -7.69 -14.90 -8.99
CA VAL A 300 -9.04 -14.32 -8.82
C VAL A 300 -9.26 -13.17 -9.80
N LEU A 301 -8.30 -12.26 -9.92
CA LEU A 301 -8.40 -11.12 -10.82
C LEU A 301 -8.39 -11.56 -12.29
N ALA A 302 -7.52 -12.48 -12.68
CA ALA A 302 -7.45 -13.00 -14.04
C ALA A 302 -8.77 -13.66 -14.46
N VAL A 303 -9.36 -14.49 -13.59
CA VAL A 303 -10.66 -15.12 -13.83
C VAL A 303 -11.77 -14.07 -13.93
N THR A 304 -11.77 -13.09 -13.04
CA THR A 304 -12.80 -12.03 -13.03
C THR A 304 -12.72 -11.17 -14.29
N MET A 305 -11.51 -10.78 -14.71
CA MET A 305 -11.29 -10.01 -15.94
C MET A 305 -11.72 -10.81 -17.17
N TRP A 306 -11.39 -12.10 -17.23
CA TRP A 306 -11.80 -12.98 -18.33
C TRP A 306 -13.32 -13.13 -18.41
N LEU A 307 -14.00 -13.31 -17.27
CA LEU A 307 -15.46 -13.38 -17.21
C LEU A 307 -16.09 -12.03 -17.65
N SER A 308 -15.52 -10.90 -17.24
CA SER A 308 -15.98 -9.57 -17.63
C SER A 308 -15.88 -9.37 -19.15
N LEU A 309 -14.77 -9.77 -19.77
CA LEU A 309 -14.60 -9.73 -21.22
C LEU A 309 -15.59 -10.63 -21.95
N ARG A 310 -15.89 -11.81 -21.40
CA ARG A 310 -16.93 -12.70 -21.97
C ARG A 310 -18.33 -12.09 -21.88
N LYS A 311 -18.65 -11.42 -20.77
CA LYS A 311 -19.93 -10.71 -20.58
C LYS A 311 -20.07 -9.61 -21.63
N ALA A 312 -19.07 -8.73 -21.74
CA ALA A 312 -19.07 -7.64 -22.74
C ALA A 312 -19.23 -8.12 -24.17
N LYS A 313 -18.64 -9.28 -24.56
CA LYS A 313 -18.81 -9.88 -25.89
C LYS A 313 -20.20 -10.49 -26.15
N LYS A 314 -20.96 -10.79 -25.10
CA LYS A 314 -22.33 -11.32 -25.27
C LYS A 314 -23.37 -10.19 -25.34
N GLU A 315 -23.03 -9.02 -24.83
CA GLU A 315 -23.90 -7.82 -24.81
C GLU A 315 -23.64 -6.90 -26.02
N ALA A 316 -22.57 -7.13 -26.80
CA ALA A 316 -22.23 -6.46 -28.06
C ALA A 316 -22.73 -7.27 -29.26
#